data_a822b043f25c1fcb05240887aa3ef431
#
_entry.id   a822b043f25c1fcb05240887aa3ef431
#
_cell.length_a   1.000
_cell.length_b   1.000
_cell.length_c   1.000
_cell.angle_alpha   90.00
_cell.angle_beta   90.00
_cell.angle_gamma   90.00
#
_symmetry.space_group_name_H-M   'P 1'
#
loop_
_entity.id
_entity.type
_entity.pdbx_description
1 polymer ?
#
loop_
_entity_poly.entity_id
_entity_poly.type
_entity_poly.pdbx_seq_one_letter_code
_entity_poly.pdbx_strand_id
1 'polypeptide(L)'
;AMLLRALEEGLFLPLGADREVESAFQLIAGTNRDLRAEVARGRFRGDLLARIDLWHWHLPGLADRLEDLPPNLAYELAEFERREGRRVTFSREARAAFLRFATSPDAAWRGNFRDLNAAVTRMATLAPGGRIDRATVAAEQARLARAWGGAGPPTGEGDALLVEALGADGVAQLDRFDRVQLADVLAVCRRSKS
;
A
#
# COMPACT_ATOMS: atom_id res chain seq x y z
N ALA A 1 -22.43 -9.62 -12.01
CA ALA A 1 -23.33 -10.67 -12.50
C ALA A 1 -22.58 -11.94 -12.86
N MET A 2 -21.54 -11.90 -13.69
CA MET A 2 -20.82 -13.09 -14.18
C MET A 2 -20.18 -13.92 -13.05
N LEU A 3 -19.45 -13.30 -12.12
CA LEU A 3 -18.82 -14.03 -11.02
C LEU A 3 -19.84 -14.70 -10.10
N LEU A 4 -20.95 -14.05 -9.80
CA LEU A 4 -22.01 -14.63 -8.98
C LEU A 4 -22.57 -15.88 -9.63
N ARG A 5 -22.85 -15.83 -10.93
CA ARG A 5 -23.35 -16.98 -11.68
C ARG A 5 -22.33 -18.14 -11.72
N ALA A 6 -21.04 -17.83 -11.91
CA ALA A 6 -19.99 -18.83 -11.85
C ALA A 6 -19.88 -19.51 -10.48
N LEU A 7 -20.14 -18.76 -9.38
CA LEU A 7 -20.11 -19.28 -8.02
C LEU A 7 -21.36 -20.09 -7.65
N GLU A 8 -22.51 -19.79 -8.25
CA GLU A 8 -23.80 -20.45 -7.96
C GLU A 8 -24.07 -21.64 -8.85
N GLU A 9 -23.84 -21.47 -10.14
CA GLU A 9 -24.19 -22.45 -11.16
C GLU A 9 -22.96 -23.24 -11.69
N GLY A 10 -21.76 -22.81 -11.36
CA GLY A 10 -20.54 -23.37 -11.94
C GLY A 10 -20.34 -23.06 -13.42
N LEU A 11 -21.16 -22.15 -13.97
CA LEU A 11 -21.18 -21.79 -15.38
C LEU A 11 -20.58 -20.41 -15.61
N PHE A 12 -19.72 -20.29 -16.60
CA PHE A 12 -19.22 -19.00 -17.05
C PHE A 12 -19.00 -18.96 -18.56
N LEU A 13 -19.06 -17.77 -19.12
CA LEU A 13 -18.77 -17.53 -20.52
C LEU A 13 -17.30 -17.09 -20.66
N PRO A 14 -16.40 -17.90 -21.24
CA PRO A 14 -15.02 -17.50 -21.49
C PRO A 14 -14.95 -16.29 -22.44
N LEU A 15 -13.90 -15.49 -22.31
CA LEU A 15 -13.70 -14.33 -23.18
C LEU A 15 -13.57 -14.76 -24.65
N GLY A 16 -14.43 -14.20 -25.50
CA GLY A 16 -14.45 -14.55 -26.95
C GLY A 16 -15.16 -15.86 -27.29
N ALA A 17 -15.83 -16.52 -26.33
CA ALA A 17 -16.61 -17.71 -26.60
C ALA A 17 -18.10 -17.36 -26.71
N ASP A 18 -18.81 -18.13 -27.58
CA ASP A 18 -20.26 -18.03 -27.76
C ASP A 18 -21.05 -19.04 -26.91
N ARG A 19 -20.33 -19.88 -26.16
CA ARG A 19 -20.93 -20.93 -25.34
C ARG A 19 -20.40 -20.90 -23.93
N GLU A 20 -21.29 -21.11 -22.97
CA GLU A 20 -20.95 -21.27 -21.58
C GLU A 20 -20.24 -22.60 -21.35
N VAL A 21 -19.29 -22.63 -20.43
CA VAL A 21 -18.59 -23.84 -20.00
C VAL A 21 -18.79 -24.03 -18.50
N GLU A 22 -18.85 -25.28 -18.11
CA GLU A 22 -18.90 -25.69 -16.71
C GLU A 22 -17.49 -25.66 -16.11
N SER A 23 -17.37 -25.15 -14.90
CA SER A 23 -16.10 -25.11 -14.16
C SER A 23 -16.33 -25.32 -12.68
N ALA A 24 -15.62 -26.29 -12.12
CA ALA A 24 -15.50 -26.45 -10.68
C ALA A 24 -14.22 -25.74 -10.21
N PHE A 25 -14.37 -24.71 -9.39
CA PHE A 25 -13.23 -23.95 -8.84
C PHE A 25 -13.45 -23.57 -7.38
N GLN A 26 -12.37 -23.40 -6.67
CA GLN A 26 -12.37 -22.81 -5.33
C GLN A 26 -11.94 -21.35 -5.43
N LEU A 27 -12.76 -20.45 -4.84
CA LEU A 27 -12.44 -19.04 -4.82
C LEU A 27 -11.70 -18.69 -3.52
N ILE A 28 -10.55 -18.02 -3.65
CA ILE A 28 -9.87 -17.32 -2.58
C ILE A 28 -9.82 -15.85 -2.96
N ALA A 29 -10.47 -15.02 -2.17
CA ALA A 29 -10.54 -13.57 -2.41
C ALA A 29 -9.81 -12.82 -1.31
N GLY A 30 -9.08 -11.74 -1.67
CA GLY A 30 -8.44 -10.82 -0.72
C GLY A 30 -8.85 -9.39 -1.00
N THR A 31 -9.06 -8.63 0.05
CA THR A 31 -9.37 -7.20 -0.04
C THR A 31 -8.82 -6.46 1.17
N ASN A 32 -8.51 -5.19 1.00
CA ASN A 32 -8.21 -4.25 2.08
C ASN A 32 -9.39 -3.31 2.40
N ARG A 33 -10.57 -3.56 1.81
CA ARG A 33 -11.77 -2.74 2.02
C ARG A 33 -12.74 -3.47 2.95
N ASP A 34 -13.47 -2.70 3.74
CA ASP A 34 -14.66 -3.19 4.44
C ASP A 34 -15.80 -3.37 3.42
N LEU A 35 -15.98 -4.61 2.96
CA LEU A 35 -16.99 -4.94 1.96
C LEU A 35 -18.42 -4.69 2.45
N ARG A 36 -18.69 -4.79 3.75
CA ARG A 36 -20.02 -4.49 4.32
C ARG A 36 -20.31 -3.00 4.22
N ALA A 37 -19.33 -2.17 4.52
CA ALA A 37 -19.44 -0.73 4.30
C ALA A 37 -19.58 -0.38 2.80
N GLU A 38 -18.91 -1.10 1.91
CA GLU A 38 -19.03 -0.92 0.46
C GLU A 38 -20.44 -1.32 -0.05
N VAL A 39 -21.03 -2.37 0.52
CA VAL A 39 -22.44 -2.76 0.22
C VAL A 39 -23.41 -1.66 0.68
N ALA A 40 -23.24 -1.14 1.90
CA ALA A 40 -24.08 -0.06 2.42
C ALA A 40 -24.00 1.22 1.56
N ARG A 41 -22.86 1.45 0.91
CA ARG A 41 -22.66 2.59 -0.03
C ARG A 41 -23.07 2.28 -1.47
N GLY A 42 -23.61 1.10 -1.75
CA GLY A 42 -24.00 0.67 -3.10
C GLY A 42 -22.83 0.39 -4.06
N ARG A 43 -21.59 0.33 -3.56
CA ARG A 43 -20.39 0.09 -4.38
C ARG A 43 -20.00 -1.39 -4.49
N PHE A 44 -20.62 -2.25 -3.70
CA PHE A 44 -20.45 -3.70 -3.77
C PHE A 44 -21.81 -4.39 -3.65
N ARG A 45 -22.01 -5.49 -4.36
CA ARG A 45 -23.29 -6.22 -4.34
C ARG A 45 -23.42 -7.08 -3.08
N GLY A 46 -24.52 -6.96 -2.38
CA GLY A 46 -24.79 -7.73 -1.16
C GLY A 46 -24.95 -9.23 -1.41
N ASP A 47 -25.54 -9.61 -2.55
CA ASP A 47 -25.69 -11.01 -2.97
C ASP A 47 -24.32 -11.69 -3.22
N LEU A 48 -23.40 -10.96 -3.88
CA LEU A 48 -22.05 -11.47 -4.08
C LEU A 48 -21.29 -11.59 -2.74
N LEU A 49 -21.43 -10.60 -1.84
CA LEU A 49 -20.83 -10.68 -0.52
C LEU A 49 -21.32 -11.91 0.24
N ALA A 50 -22.63 -12.15 0.26
CA ALA A 50 -23.22 -13.32 0.93
C ALA A 50 -22.68 -14.65 0.39
N ARG A 51 -22.26 -14.69 -0.88
CA ARG A 51 -21.75 -15.90 -1.50
C ARG A 51 -20.26 -16.13 -1.23
N ILE A 52 -19.46 -15.07 -1.08
CA ILE A 52 -18.00 -15.17 -0.87
C ILE A 52 -17.59 -15.10 0.61
N ASP A 53 -18.41 -14.56 1.51
CA ASP A 53 -18.12 -14.36 2.94
C ASP A 53 -18.47 -15.60 3.81
N LEU A 54 -18.29 -16.81 3.26
CA LEU A 54 -18.49 -18.05 4.00
C LEU A 54 -17.40 -18.30 5.04
N TRP A 55 -16.16 -17.97 4.68
CA TRP A 55 -14.99 -18.09 5.52
C TRP A 55 -14.22 -16.77 5.45
N HIS A 56 -14.12 -16.10 6.58
CA HIS A 56 -13.48 -14.80 6.67
C HIS A 56 -12.30 -14.86 7.64
N TRP A 57 -11.12 -14.41 7.19
CA TRP A 57 -9.95 -14.24 8.04
C TRP A 57 -9.43 -12.81 7.92
N HIS A 58 -9.20 -12.19 9.06
CA HIS A 58 -8.51 -10.92 9.13
C HIS A 58 -7.00 -11.20 9.25
N LEU A 59 -6.22 -10.70 8.29
CA LEU A 59 -4.77 -10.74 8.34
C LEU A 59 -4.28 -9.45 9.01
N PRO A 60 -3.69 -9.52 10.22
CA PRO A 60 -3.21 -8.34 10.92
C PRO A 60 -2.11 -7.66 10.12
N GLY A 61 -2.11 -6.32 10.13
CA GLY A 61 -1.07 -5.51 9.50
C GLY A 61 0.26 -5.54 10.27
N LEU A 62 1.32 -5.01 9.68
CA LEU A 62 2.63 -4.94 10.32
C LEU A 62 2.59 -4.08 11.61
N ALA A 63 1.73 -3.05 11.64
CA ALA A 63 1.51 -2.22 12.83
C ALA A 63 0.93 -3.01 14.02
N ASP A 64 0.20 -4.10 13.74
CA ASP A 64 -0.42 -4.96 14.76
C ASP A 64 0.50 -6.13 15.18
N ARG A 65 1.67 -6.27 14.54
CA ARG A 65 2.63 -7.37 14.73
C ARG A 65 4.06 -6.84 14.78
N LEU A 66 4.32 -5.93 15.69
CA LEU A 66 5.63 -5.24 15.78
C LEU A 66 6.78 -6.20 16.14
N GLU A 67 6.49 -7.33 16.76
CA GLU A 67 7.43 -8.42 17.05
C GLU A 67 8.01 -9.05 15.78
N ASP A 68 7.30 -8.97 14.66
CA ASP A 68 7.76 -9.48 13.38
C ASP A 68 8.79 -8.55 12.69
N LEU A 69 8.93 -7.31 13.13
CA LEU A 69 9.84 -6.34 12.51
C LEU A 69 11.31 -6.79 12.52
N PRO A 70 11.90 -7.26 13.64
CA PRO A 70 13.31 -7.65 13.65
C PRO A 70 13.64 -8.83 12.71
N PRO A 71 12.86 -9.93 12.67
CA PRO A 71 13.12 -11.03 11.75
C PRO A 71 12.87 -10.62 10.29
N ASN A 72 11.83 -9.84 10.00
CA ASN A 72 11.57 -9.37 8.64
C ASN A 72 12.63 -8.37 8.15
N LEU A 73 13.16 -7.51 9.02
CA LEU A 73 14.29 -6.65 8.68
C LEU A 73 15.52 -7.47 8.24
N ALA A 74 15.81 -8.56 8.95
CA ALA A 74 16.90 -9.46 8.59
C ALA A 74 16.64 -10.19 7.26
N TYR A 75 15.40 -10.63 7.05
CA TYR A 75 14.97 -11.26 5.81
C TYR A 75 15.12 -10.33 4.61
N GLU A 76 14.64 -9.08 4.72
CA GLU A 76 14.71 -8.10 3.63
C GLU A 76 16.15 -7.73 3.25
N LEU A 77 17.07 -7.69 4.23
CA LEU A 77 18.50 -7.50 3.95
C LEU A 77 19.10 -8.69 3.22
N ALA A 78 18.77 -9.91 3.63
CA ALA A 78 19.24 -11.13 2.96
C ALA A 78 18.68 -11.23 1.53
N GLU A 79 17.42 -10.85 1.34
CA GLU A 79 16.78 -10.80 0.03
C GLU A 79 17.42 -9.73 -0.87
N PHE A 80 17.77 -8.57 -0.32
CA PHE A 80 18.53 -7.54 -1.02
C PHE A 80 19.90 -8.06 -1.46
N GLU A 81 20.63 -8.74 -0.55
CA GLU A 81 21.94 -9.34 -0.84
C GLU A 81 21.82 -10.37 -1.97
N ARG A 82 20.80 -11.23 -1.93
CA ARG A 82 20.55 -12.26 -2.95
C ARG A 82 20.26 -11.65 -4.33
N ARG A 83 19.52 -10.55 -4.36
CA ARG A 83 19.10 -9.90 -5.61
C ARG A 83 20.21 -9.04 -6.22
N GLU A 84 20.91 -8.27 -5.38
CA GLU A 84 21.89 -7.27 -5.84
C GLU A 84 23.36 -7.80 -5.80
N GLY A 85 23.56 -9.01 -5.26
CA GLY A 85 24.92 -9.58 -5.12
C GLY A 85 25.83 -8.82 -4.15
N ARG A 86 25.27 -7.90 -3.35
CA ARG A 86 26.00 -7.01 -2.45
C ARG A 86 25.49 -7.13 -1.03
N ARG A 87 26.37 -7.55 -0.13
CA ARG A 87 26.06 -7.63 1.28
C ARG A 87 25.94 -6.24 1.90
N VAL A 88 24.84 -6.02 2.62
CA VAL A 88 24.61 -4.79 3.36
C VAL A 88 24.24 -5.11 4.80
N THR A 89 24.78 -4.35 5.75
CA THR A 89 24.53 -4.54 7.18
C THR A 89 24.19 -3.21 7.86
N PHE A 90 23.45 -3.26 8.93
CA PHE A 90 23.29 -2.10 9.81
C PHE A 90 24.45 -1.94 10.78
N SER A 91 24.85 -0.70 11.09
CA SER A 91 25.56 -0.46 12.34
C SER A 91 24.65 -0.78 13.52
N ARG A 92 25.23 -1.08 14.70
CA ARG A 92 24.46 -1.40 15.90
C ARG A 92 23.51 -0.25 16.28
N GLU A 93 24.00 0.97 16.22
CA GLU A 93 23.26 2.18 16.54
C GLU A 93 22.14 2.46 15.53
N ALA A 94 22.42 2.27 14.24
CA ALA A 94 21.45 2.44 13.16
C ALA A 94 20.30 1.43 13.29
N ARG A 95 20.64 0.15 13.54
CA ARG A 95 19.62 -0.90 13.74
C ARG A 95 18.73 -0.57 14.94
N ALA A 96 19.32 -0.19 16.06
CA ALA A 96 18.57 0.20 17.25
C ALA A 96 17.68 1.43 17.02
N ALA A 97 18.17 2.43 16.28
CA ALA A 97 17.41 3.63 15.94
C ALA A 97 16.24 3.29 14.99
N PHE A 98 16.47 2.46 13.98
CA PHE A 98 15.42 2.03 13.06
C PHE A 98 14.33 1.25 13.79
N LEU A 99 14.67 0.25 14.58
CA LEU A 99 13.71 -0.57 15.32
C LEU A 99 12.90 0.26 16.32
N ARG A 100 13.53 1.18 17.08
CA ARG A 100 12.76 2.09 17.96
C ARG A 100 11.72 2.90 17.22
N PHE A 101 12.07 3.46 16.06
CA PHE A 101 11.11 4.18 15.21
C PHE A 101 10.05 3.24 14.67
N ALA A 102 10.47 2.10 14.12
CA ALA A 102 9.58 1.14 13.47
C ALA A 102 8.52 0.54 14.41
N THR A 103 8.82 0.50 15.73
CA THR A 103 7.90 0.05 16.78
C THR A 103 7.22 1.18 17.53
N SER A 104 7.45 2.44 17.14
CA SER A 104 6.80 3.59 17.77
C SER A 104 5.35 3.75 17.29
N PRO A 105 4.49 4.43 18.08
CA PRO A 105 3.12 4.75 17.66
C PRO A 105 3.04 5.58 16.36
N ASP A 106 4.10 6.29 16.03
CA ASP A 106 4.18 7.11 14.82
C ASP A 106 4.42 6.28 13.55
N ALA A 107 4.80 5.01 13.69
CA ALA A 107 5.07 4.12 12.59
C ALA A 107 3.78 3.46 12.05
N ALA A 108 3.10 4.16 11.17
CA ALA A 108 1.77 3.77 10.70
C ALA A 108 1.74 2.51 9.80
N TRP A 109 2.84 2.14 9.18
CA TRP A 109 2.99 0.97 8.29
C TRP A 109 1.80 0.73 7.34
N ARG A 110 1.28 1.79 6.71
CA ARG A 110 0.05 1.74 5.89
C ARG A 110 0.14 0.76 4.72
N GLY A 111 1.32 0.61 4.16
CA GLY A 111 1.64 -0.37 3.12
C GLY A 111 2.18 -1.69 3.66
N ASN A 112 2.15 -1.92 4.99
CA ASN A 112 2.61 -3.15 5.63
C ASN A 112 4.06 -3.50 5.22
N PHE A 113 4.31 -4.77 4.88
CA PHE A 113 5.60 -5.26 4.43
C PHE A 113 6.13 -4.57 3.16
N ARG A 114 5.27 -3.97 2.34
CA ARG A 114 5.70 -3.18 1.18
C ARG A 114 6.45 -1.93 1.62
N ASP A 115 5.99 -1.26 2.68
CA ASP A 115 6.68 -0.10 3.24
C ASP A 115 8.03 -0.51 3.84
N LEU A 116 8.08 -1.63 4.57
CA LEU A 116 9.31 -2.16 5.15
C LEU A 116 10.34 -2.54 4.07
N ASN A 117 9.93 -3.34 3.08
CA ASN A 117 10.78 -3.72 1.94
C ASN A 117 11.35 -2.48 1.23
N ALA A 118 10.49 -1.51 0.90
CA ALA A 118 10.90 -0.29 0.24
C ALA A 118 11.85 0.56 1.10
N ALA A 119 11.66 0.62 2.42
CA ALA A 119 12.56 1.32 3.33
C ALA A 119 13.92 0.64 3.41
N VAL A 120 13.95 -0.69 3.57
CA VAL A 120 15.19 -1.47 3.61
C VAL A 120 15.95 -1.35 2.29
N THR A 121 15.25 -1.50 1.16
CA THR A 121 15.86 -1.38 -0.17
C THR A 121 16.52 0.00 -0.36
N ARG A 122 15.83 1.09 0.01
CA ARG A 122 16.41 2.44 -0.10
C ARG A 122 17.62 2.62 0.79
N MET A 123 17.52 2.24 2.07
CA MET A 123 18.66 2.33 2.99
C MET A 123 19.85 1.50 2.52
N ALA A 124 19.59 0.29 2.03
CA ALA A 124 20.64 -0.60 1.52
C ALA A 124 21.30 -0.06 0.23
N THR A 125 20.51 0.50 -0.67
CA THR A 125 21.01 1.11 -1.91
C THR A 125 21.92 2.30 -1.62
N LEU A 126 21.53 3.14 -0.67
CA LEU A 126 22.25 4.38 -0.32
C LEU A 126 23.37 4.14 0.71
N ALA A 127 23.57 2.92 1.21
CA ALA A 127 24.54 2.61 2.26
C ALA A 127 25.99 2.74 1.78
N PRO A 128 26.79 3.70 2.28
CA PRO A 128 28.19 3.82 1.93
C PRO A 128 28.96 2.56 2.37
N GLY A 129 29.77 1.98 1.44
CA GLY A 129 30.55 0.78 1.76
C GLY A 129 29.73 -0.42 2.24
N GLY A 130 28.43 -0.48 1.91
CA GLY A 130 27.54 -1.58 2.34
C GLY A 130 27.16 -1.54 3.82
N ARG A 131 27.33 -0.40 4.50
CA ARG A 131 26.96 -0.26 5.91
C ARG A 131 25.96 0.85 6.11
N ILE A 132 24.74 0.49 6.51
CA ILE A 132 23.69 1.44 6.88
C ILE A 132 24.06 2.09 8.21
N ASP A 133 24.27 3.39 8.19
CA ASP A 133 24.59 4.20 9.35
C ASP A 133 23.36 4.93 9.92
N ARG A 134 23.58 5.69 10.99
CA ARG A 134 22.51 6.44 11.65
C ARG A 134 21.96 7.58 10.79
N ALA A 135 22.78 8.18 9.93
CA ALA A 135 22.34 9.27 9.06
C ALA A 135 21.40 8.74 7.97
N THR A 136 21.73 7.61 7.36
CA THR A 136 20.86 6.90 6.39
C THR A 136 19.52 6.54 7.00
N VAL A 137 19.51 6.02 8.24
CA VAL A 137 18.28 5.71 8.97
C VAL A 137 17.46 6.97 9.25
N ALA A 138 18.10 8.04 9.72
CA ALA A 138 17.40 9.29 10.03
C ALA A 138 16.72 9.90 8.78
N ALA A 139 17.40 9.86 7.63
CA ALA A 139 16.84 10.31 6.36
C ALA A 139 15.60 9.48 5.96
N GLU A 140 15.67 8.16 6.11
CA GLU A 140 14.54 7.28 5.80
C GLU A 140 13.37 7.47 6.79
N GLN A 141 13.64 7.62 8.09
CA GLN A 141 12.62 7.94 9.10
C GLN A 141 11.88 9.23 8.76
N ALA A 142 12.62 10.30 8.40
CA ALA A 142 12.01 11.56 8.00
C ALA A 142 11.15 11.42 6.73
N ARG A 143 11.57 10.56 5.79
CA ARG A 143 10.79 10.26 4.59
C ARG A 143 9.50 9.50 4.92
N LEU A 144 9.60 8.45 5.74
CA LEU A 144 8.44 7.67 6.17
C LEU A 144 7.44 8.52 6.97
N ALA A 145 7.93 9.33 7.90
CA ALA A 145 7.09 10.25 8.67
C ALA A 145 6.30 11.21 7.76
N ARG A 146 6.96 11.79 6.74
CA ARG A 146 6.25 12.60 5.74
C ARG A 146 5.24 11.79 4.93
N ALA A 147 5.59 10.58 4.52
CA ALA A 147 4.70 9.72 3.75
C ALA A 147 3.47 9.27 4.55
N TRP A 148 3.63 9.03 5.84
CA TRP A 148 2.55 8.61 6.74
C TRP A 148 1.79 9.78 7.36
N GLY A 149 2.46 10.92 7.61
CA GLY A 149 1.86 12.14 8.15
C GLY A 149 0.91 12.85 7.19
N GLY A 150 0.91 12.47 5.91
CA GLY A 150 0.07 13.05 4.85
C GLY A 150 -1.41 12.67 4.89
N ALA A 151 -1.98 12.43 6.09
CA ALA A 151 -3.43 12.34 6.32
C ALA A 151 -3.96 13.56 7.10
N GLY A 152 -3.16 14.63 7.17
CA GLY A 152 -3.64 15.95 7.56
C GLY A 152 -4.36 16.64 6.39
N PRO A 153 -5.10 17.71 6.65
CA PRO A 153 -5.70 18.51 5.58
C PRO A 153 -4.64 18.94 4.57
N PRO A 154 -5.02 19.17 3.32
CA PRO A 154 -4.10 19.49 2.22
C PRO A 154 -3.25 20.70 2.58
N THR A 155 -1.93 20.54 2.65
CA THR A 155 -0.98 21.59 3.07
C THR A 155 0.13 21.84 2.05
N GLY A 156 -0.08 21.45 0.77
CA GLY A 156 0.85 21.70 -0.33
C GLY A 156 0.22 22.50 -1.47
N GLU A 157 1.06 23.18 -2.28
CA GLU A 157 0.59 23.88 -3.49
C GLU A 157 -0.24 22.96 -4.43
N GLY A 158 0.11 21.68 -4.52
CA GLY A 158 -0.62 20.68 -5.32
C GLY A 158 -2.03 20.43 -4.81
N ASP A 159 -2.20 20.33 -3.49
CA ASP A 159 -3.52 20.12 -2.88
C ASP A 159 -4.39 21.36 -2.96
N ALA A 160 -3.80 22.55 -2.87
CA ALA A 160 -4.52 23.80 -3.09
C ALA A 160 -5.06 23.91 -4.51
N LEU A 161 -4.29 23.46 -5.51
CA LEU A 161 -4.73 23.39 -6.91
C LEU A 161 -5.87 22.37 -7.12
N LEU A 162 -5.82 21.25 -6.40
CA LEU A 162 -6.90 20.25 -6.45
C LEU A 162 -8.20 20.79 -5.83
N VAL A 163 -8.10 21.48 -4.69
CA VAL A 163 -9.27 22.10 -4.05
C VAL A 163 -9.85 23.22 -4.91
N GLU A 164 -9.00 24.02 -5.56
CA GLU A 164 -9.40 25.06 -6.51
C GLU A 164 -10.13 24.46 -7.73
N ALA A 165 -9.67 23.29 -8.24
CA ALA A 165 -10.22 22.67 -9.43
C ALA A 165 -11.47 21.80 -9.18
N LEU A 166 -11.55 21.10 -8.06
CA LEU A 166 -12.54 20.05 -7.78
C LEU A 166 -13.42 20.33 -6.55
N GLY A 167 -13.10 21.36 -5.76
CA GLY A 167 -13.72 21.60 -4.45
C GLY A 167 -13.24 20.58 -3.39
N ALA A 168 -13.50 20.88 -2.11
CA ALA A 168 -13.10 20.03 -0.98
C ALA A 168 -13.72 18.63 -1.04
N ASP A 169 -15.00 18.53 -1.44
CA ASP A 169 -15.72 17.26 -1.55
C ASP A 169 -15.21 16.40 -2.72
N GLY A 170 -14.84 17.01 -3.84
CA GLY A 170 -14.23 16.32 -4.97
C GLY A 170 -12.86 15.73 -4.62
N VAL A 171 -12.04 16.48 -3.90
CA VAL A 171 -10.73 16.01 -3.41
C VAL A 171 -10.88 14.88 -2.38
N ALA A 172 -11.92 14.92 -1.53
CA ALA A 172 -12.17 13.86 -0.56
C ALA A 172 -12.51 12.50 -1.20
N GLN A 173 -13.04 12.51 -2.42
CA GLN A 173 -13.40 11.30 -3.17
C GLN A 173 -12.25 10.68 -3.95
N LEU A 174 -11.14 11.41 -4.16
CA LEU A 174 -9.95 10.91 -4.84
C LEU A 174 -9.15 10.00 -3.92
N ASP A 175 -8.65 8.90 -4.47
CA ASP A 175 -7.62 8.11 -3.77
C ASP A 175 -6.28 8.87 -3.80
N ARG A 176 -5.28 8.34 -3.07
CA ARG A 176 -3.98 8.99 -2.94
C ARG A 176 -3.21 9.06 -4.26
N PHE A 177 -3.35 8.03 -5.10
CA PHE A 177 -2.65 7.95 -6.38
C PHE A 177 -3.22 8.98 -7.35
N ASP A 178 -4.55 9.06 -7.45
CA ASP A 178 -5.27 10.03 -8.26
C ASP A 178 -4.98 11.46 -7.82
N ARG A 179 -4.90 11.72 -6.51
CA ARG A 179 -4.53 13.05 -5.97
C ARG A 179 -3.15 13.49 -6.44
N VAL A 180 -2.13 12.63 -6.33
CA VAL A 180 -0.76 12.97 -6.73
C VAL A 180 -0.68 13.21 -8.23
N GLN A 181 -1.27 12.33 -9.05
CA GLN A 181 -1.26 12.47 -10.49
C GLN A 181 -1.99 13.73 -10.96
N LEU A 182 -3.17 13.99 -10.41
CA LEU A 182 -3.97 15.15 -10.81
C LEU A 182 -3.32 16.46 -10.36
N ALA A 183 -2.70 16.49 -9.17
CA ALA A 183 -1.94 17.64 -8.69
C ALA A 183 -0.75 17.96 -9.59
N ASP A 184 0.00 16.95 -10.03
CA ASP A 184 1.12 17.12 -10.97
C ASP A 184 0.65 17.62 -12.34
N VAL A 185 -0.43 17.07 -12.87
CA VAL A 185 -1.03 17.51 -14.14
C VAL A 185 -1.49 18.96 -14.05
N LEU A 186 -2.19 19.34 -12.98
CA LEU A 186 -2.65 20.73 -12.78
C LEU A 186 -1.48 21.71 -12.63
N ALA A 187 -0.42 21.31 -11.93
CA ALA A 187 0.79 22.12 -11.80
C ALA A 187 1.49 22.35 -13.15
N VAL A 188 1.56 21.34 -14.01
CA VAL A 188 2.10 21.45 -15.38
C VAL A 188 1.22 22.34 -16.25
N CYS A 189 -0.10 22.13 -16.23
CA CYS A 189 -1.05 22.93 -16.99
C CYS A 189 -1.00 24.42 -16.62
N ARG A 190 -0.80 24.76 -15.34
CA ARG A 190 -0.69 26.13 -14.86
C ARG A 190 0.59 26.81 -15.36
N ARG A 191 1.72 26.08 -15.36
CA ARG A 191 3.01 26.59 -15.92
C ARG A 191 2.98 26.79 -17.43
N SER A 192 2.17 26.01 -18.15
CA SER A 192 2.04 26.10 -19.61
C SER A 192 1.16 27.26 -20.08
N LYS A 193 0.39 27.89 -19.19
CA LYS A 193 -0.49 29.02 -19.48
C LYS A 193 0.10 30.38 -19.09
N SER A 194 1.29 30.40 -18.50
CA SER A 194 2.10 31.60 -18.20
C SER A 194 3.20 31.77 -19.22
#